data_26a7f5b0c2e838de8fdbcbc0da6658e6
#
_entry.id   26a7f5b0c2e838de8fdbcbc0da6658e6
#
_cell.length_a   1.000
_cell.length_b   1.000
_cell.length_c   1.000
_cell.angle_alpha   90.00
_cell.angle_beta   90.00
_cell.angle_gamma   90.00
#
_symmetry.space_group_name_H-M   'P 1'
#
loop_
_entity.id
_entity.type
_entity.pdbx_description
1 polymer ?
#
loop_
_entity_poly.entity_id
_entity_poly.type
_entity_poly.pdbx_seq_one_letter_code
_entity_poly.pdbx_strand_id
1 'polypeptide(L)'
;MKTLVPSVLLIGALVGWFAPGVEPTAELAETAPAESAEPQLNLAAQPEWHGGEMILDREPDGHFYAGVRIDTSDVRMLVDTGASMIALTGEDARDAGLYWDPNDLQPVARGASGVVMGVPVRLPEVAVGDFVARDVEAVIVPEGLGISLLGQSFLSHIETVNISGDTLTLSD
;
A
#
# COMPACT_ATOMS: atom_id res chain seq x y z
N MET A 1 15.76 -28.51 -40.46
CA MET A 1 16.22 -27.24 -41.12
C MET A 1 16.11 -26.12 -40.07
N LYS A 2 17.27 -25.56 -39.72
CA LYS A 2 17.43 -24.54 -38.68
C LYS A 2 17.13 -23.15 -39.24
N THR A 3 16.42 -22.30 -38.56
CA THR A 3 16.50 -20.86 -38.71
C THR A 3 16.50 -20.17 -37.38
N LEU A 4 17.67 -19.72 -36.99
CA LEU A 4 17.96 -18.78 -35.89
C LEU A 4 17.60 -17.36 -36.37
N VAL A 5 16.90 -16.60 -35.53
CA VAL A 5 16.75 -15.15 -35.69
C VAL A 5 17.51 -14.47 -34.56
N PRO A 6 18.48 -13.62 -34.85
CA PRO A 6 19.24 -12.92 -33.82
C PRO A 6 18.53 -11.63 -33.38
N SER A 7 18.39 -11.45 -32.08
CA SER A 7 18.00 -10.20 -31.44
C SER A 7 19.11 -9.16 -31.58
N VAL A 8 18.78 -8.01 -32.15
CA VAL A 8 19.67 -6.84 -32.21
C VAL A 8 19.41 -5.96 -30.99
N LEU A 9 20.43 -5.86 -30.17
CA LEU A 9 20.49 -4.99 -28.98
C LEU A 9 21.11 -3.66 -29.41
N LEU A 10 20.31 -2.60 -29.42
CA LEU A 10 20.74 -1.25 -29.83
C LEU A 10 21.07 -0.43 -28.58
N ILE A 11 22.37 -0.33 -28.29
CA ILE A 11 22.91 0.53 -27.24
C ILE A 11 23.19 1.90 -27.85
N GLY A 12 22.40 2.90 -27.50
CA GLY A 12 22.64 4.29 -27.87
C GLY A 12 23.55 4.97 -26.85
N ALA A 13 24.81 5.19 -27.18
CA ALA A 13 25.72 6.02 -26.42
C ALA A 13 25.55 7.50 -26.81
N LEU A 14 25.16 8.36 -25.85
CA LEU A 14 25.12 9.83 -26.01
C LEU A 14 26.46 10.41 -25.56
N VAL A 15 27.23 10.88 -26.53
CA VAL A 15 28.50 11.59 -26.35
C VAL A 15 28.20 13.03 -25.95
N GLY A 16 28.65 13.44 -24.78
CA GLY A 16 28.59 14.81 -24.30
C GLY A 16 29.58 15.70 -25.02
N TRP A 17 29.09 16.86 -25.46
CA TRP A 17 29.89 17.92 -26.08
C TRP A 17 30.42 18.87 -25.01
N PHE A 18 31.72 18.98 -24.90
CA PHE A 18 32.43 19.90 -24.05
C PHE A 18 32.49 21.28 -24.73
N ALA A 19 32.03 22.35 -24.06
CA ALA A 19 32.30 23.72 -24.44
C ALA A 19 32.94 24.47 -23.25
N PRO A 20 34.01 25.24 -23.47
CA PRO A 20 34.73 25.91 -22.38
C PRO A 20 34.25 27.38 -22.15
N GLY A 21 34.20 27.73 -20.85
CA GLY A 21 34.57 29.00 -20.31
C GLY A 21 33.71 30.24 -20.62
N VAL A 22 32.90 30.63 -19.61
CA VAL A 22 32.68 32.06 -19.30
C VAL A 22 32.62 32.16 -17.79
N GLU A 23 33.53 32.93 -17.22
CA GLU A 23 33.52 33.33 -15.80
C GLU A 23 32.42 34.39 -15.60
N PRO A 24 31.52 34.27 -14.62
CA PRO A 24 30.73 35.40 -14.16
C PRO A 24 31.30 35.97 -12.85
N THR A 25 31.52 37.24 -12.92
CA THR A 25 31.79 38.20 -11.86
C THR A 25 30.87 37.96 -10.63
N ALA A 26 31.47 37.92 -9.46
CA ALA A 26 30.77 37.84 -8.19
C ALA A 26 29.97 39.12 -7.94
N GLU A 27 28.64 39.00 -8.00
CA GLU A 27 27.71 39.98 -7.43
C GLU A 27 27.10 39.41 -6.18
N LEU A 28 27.36 40.09 -5.06
CA LEU A 28 26.84 39.73 -3.75
C LEU A 28 25.33 39.92 -3.73
N ALA A 29 24.58 38.86 -3.98
CA ALA A 29 23.14 38.81 -3.72
C ALA A 29 22.92 38.37 -2.26
N GLU A 30 22.37 39.30 -1.52
CA GLU A 30 21.84 39.20 -0.17
C GLU A 30 21.03 37.95 0.06
N THR A 31 21.49 37.09 0.96
CA THR A 31 20.80 35.87 1.40
C THR A 31 19.53 36.24 2.14
N ALA A 32 18.38 36.11 1.48
CA ALA A 32 17.10 35.97 2.17
C ALA A 32 17.09 34.62 2.91
N PRO A 33 16.57 34.55 4.15
CA PRO A 33 16.51 33.30 4.89
C PRO A 33 15.60 32.32 4.14
N ALA A 34 16.14 31.14 3.86
CA ALA A 34 15.36 30.02 3.37
C ALA A 34 14.31 29.69 4.44
N GLU A 35 13.06 30.05 4.15
CA GLU A 35 11.88 29.60 4.87
C GLU A 35 11.86 28.07 4.74
N SER A 36 12.12 27.40 5.87
CA SER A 36 12.04 25.95 5.98
C SER A 36 10.62 25.55 5.64
N ALA A 37 10.41 25.09 4.42
CA ALA A 37 9.18 24.39 4.06
C ALA A 37 9.13 23.13 4.92
N GLU A 38 8.39 23.19 6.01
CA GLU A 38 7.95 21.99 6.73
C GLU A 38 7.24 21.10 5.70
N PRO A 39 7.52 19.77 5.67
CA PRO A 39 6.75 18.87 4.82
C PRO A 39 5.30 18.97 5.30
N GLN A 40 4.46 19.63 4.50
CA GLN A 40 3.02 19.56 4.70
C GLN A 40 2.66 18.09 4.55
N LEU A 41 2.36 17.45 5.68
CA LEU A 41 1.64 16.20 5.70
C LEU A 41 0.41 16.42 4.81
N ASN A 42 0.47 15.87 3.60
CA ASN A 42 -0.69 15.79 2.73
C ASN A 42 -1.69 14.94 3.51
N LEU A 43 -2.68 15.59 4.13
CA LEU A 43 -3.82 14.88 4.65
C LEU A 43 -4.43 14.18 3.44
N ALA A 44 -4.12 12.87 3.31
CA ALA A 44 -4.74 12.01 2.34
C ALA A 44 -6.25 12.29 2.35
N ALA A 45 -6.84 12.45 1.17
CA ALA A 45 -8.26 12.73 1.02
C ALA A 45 -9.02 11.80 1.96
N GLN A 46 -9.79 12.39 2.88
CA GLN A 46 -10.59 11.61 3.83
C GLN A 46 -11.64 10.88 2.99
N PRO A 47 -11.87 9.59 3.18
CA PRO A 47 -12.90 8.87 2.44
C PRO A 47 -14.24 9.59 2.60
N GLU A 48 -14.92 9.86 1.48
CA GLU A 48 -16.23 10.52 1.49
C GLU A 48 -17.32 9.50 1.85
N TRP A 49 -18.11 9.81 2.85
CA TRP A 49 -19.19 8.96 3.37
C TRP A 49 -20.55 9.45 2.87
N HIS A 50 -21.28 8.57 2.21
CA HIS A 50 -22.66 8.83 1.78
C HIS A 50 -23.56 7.62 2.10
N GLY A 51 -24.09 7.55 3.34
CA GLY A 51 -25.17 6.64 3.70
C GLY A 51 -25.04 5.19 3.21
N GLY A 52 -24.05 4.42 3.68
CA GLY A 52 -23.82 3.04 3.26
C GLY A 52 -22.90 2.90 2.05
N GLU A 53 -22.28 3.99 1.61
CA GLU A 53 -21.28 4.00 0.54
C GLU A 53 -19.99 4.67 1.02
N MET A 54 -18.84 4.06 0.68
CA MET A 54 -17.51 4.64 0.89
C MET A 54 -16.81 4.75 -0.45
N ILE A 55 -16.26 5.93 -0.73
CA ILE A 55 -15.46 6.19 -1.93
C ILE A 55 -14.01 6.40 -1.51
N LEU A 56 -13.11 5.68 -2.15
CA LEU A 56 -11.67 5.78 -1.97
C LEU A 56 -11.04 6.24 -3.28
N ASP A 57 -10.21 7.27 -3.22
CA ASP A 57 -9.46 7.75 -4.36
C ASP A 57 -8.18 6.92 -4.57
N ARG A 58 -7.80 6.78 -5.85
CA ARG A 58 -6.53 6.14 -6.21
C ARG A 58 -5.36 7.03 -5.80
N GLU A 59 -4.44 6.48 -5.04
CA GLU A 59 -3.23 7.21 -4.65
C GLU A 59 -2.18 7.26 -5.79
N PRO A 60 -1.15 8.13 -5.67
CA PRO A 60 -0.14 8.33 -6.73
C PRO A 60 0.64 7.07 -7.10
N ASP A 61 0.71 6.08 -6.22
CA ASP A 61 1.33 4.76 -6.45
C ASP A 61 0.41 3.79 -7.22
N GLY A 62 -0.81 4.22 -7.55
CA GLY A 62 -1.78 3.46 -8.32
C GLY A 62 -2.69 2.56 -7.49
N HIS A 63 -2.62 2.60 -6.16
CA HIS A 63 -3.38 1.75 -5.26
C HIS A 63 -4.49 2.50 -4.52
N PHE A 64 -5.38 1.74 -3.89
CA PHE A 64 -6.43 2.25 -3.00
C PHE A 64 -6.12 1.84 -1.57
N TYR A 65 -6.34 2.76 -0.64
CA TYR A 65 -6.08 2.54 0.77
C TYR A 65 -7.30 2.88 1.61
N ALA A 66 -7.54 2.08 2.64
CA ALA A 66 -8.60 2.31 3.61
C ALA A 66 -8.04 2.40 5.03
N GLY A 67 -8.65 3.25 5.83
CA GLY A 67 -8.51 3.21 7.29
C GLY A 67 -9.36 2.07 7.83
N VAL A 68 -8.73 1.07 8.41
CA VAL A 68 -9.36 -0.14 8.93
C VAL A 68 -9.23 -0.14 10.44
N ARG A 69 -10.35 -0.23 11.16
CA ARG A 69 -10.34 -0.39 12.60
C ARG A 69 -10.34 -1.88 12.95
N ILE A 70 -9.34 -2.27 13.72
CA ILE A 70 -9.26 -3.59 14.34
C ILE A 70 -9.41 -3.38 15.84
N ASP A 71 -10.54 -3.81 16.41
CA ASP A 71 -10.90 -3.55 17.80
C ASP A 71 -10.85 -2.04 18.11
N THR A 72 -9.80 -1.55 18.77
CA THR A 72 -9.63 -0.13 19.14
C THR A 72 -8.52 0.59 18.36
N SER A 73 -7.84 -0.09 17.46
CA SER A 73 -6.70 0.43 16.72
C SER A 73 -7.05 0.69 15.26
N ASP A 74 -6.63 1.84 14.75
CA ASP A 74 -6.79 2.18 13.33
C ASP A 74 -5.51 1.82 12.56
N VAL A 75 -5.66 1.05 11.49
CA VAL A 75 -4.58 0.58 10.62
C VAL A 75 -4.87 1.02 9.19
N ARG A 76 -3.89 1.62 8.52
CA ARG A 76 -4.00 1.93 7.09
C ARG A 76 -3.63 0.69 6.28
N MET A 77 -4.58 0.19 5.48
CA MET A 77 -4.41 -1.01 4.67
C MET A 77 -4.59 -0.74 3.18
N LEU A 78 -3.83 -1.45 2.36
CA LEU A 78 -4.06 -1.52 0.92
C LEU A 78 -5.29 -2.40 0.66
N VAL A 79 -6.24 -1.89 -0.11
CA VAL A 79 -7.41 -2.68 -0.57
C VAL A 79 -6.95 -3.64 -1.67
N ASP A 80 -6.86 -4.92 -1.34
CA ASP A 80 -6.34 -5.95 -2.25
C ASP A 80 -7.39 -7.04 -2.54
N THR A 81 -8.09 -6.89 -3.67
CA THR A 81 -9.09 -7.87 -4.13
C THR A 81 -8.47 -9.21 -4.54
N GLY A 82 -7.16 -9.28 -4.70
CA GLY A 82 -6.40 -10.51 -5.01
C GLY A 82 -5.96 -11.28 -3.78
N ALA A 83 -5.96 -10.66 -2.60
CA ALA A 83 -5.64 -11.31 -1.34
C ALA A 83 -6.86 -12.09 -0.81
N SER A 84 -6.68 -13.36 -0.44
CA SER A 84 -7.78 -14.20 0.08
C SER A 84 -8.22 -13.78 1.48
N MET A 85 -7.35 -13.19 2.27
CA MET A 85 -7.63 -12.80 3.65
C MET A 85 -6.89 -11.50 4.01
N ILE A 86 -7.26 -10.91 5.13
CA ILE A 86 -6.49 -9.80 5.72
C ILE A 86 -5.09 -10.30 6.03
N ALA A 87 -4.07 -9.52 5.61
CA ALA A 87 -2.69 -9.77 5.99
C ALA A 87 -2.15 -8.54 6.75
N LEU A 88 -1.75 -8.74 7.99
CA LEU A 88 -1.19 -7.69 8.84
C LEU A 88 0.33 -7.74 8.82
N THR A 89 0.97 -6.57 8.73
CA THR A 89 2.39 -6.47 9.04
C THR A 89 2.61 -6.80 10.53
N GLY A 90 3.84 -7.18 10.88
CA GLY A 90 4.16 -7.41 12.29
C GLY A 90 4.07 -6.14 13.15
N GLU A 91 4.23 -4.96 12.57
CA GLU A 91 4.09 -3.65 13.22
C GLU A 91 2.61 -3.37 13.50
N ASP A 92 1.77 -3.36 12.47
CA ASP A 92 0.34 -3.11 12.60
C ASP A 92 -0.36 -4.12 13.54
N ALA A 93 0.08 -5.39 13.50
CA ALA A 93 -0.45 -6.40 14.40
C ALA A 93 -0.15 -6.09 15.87
N ARG A 94 1.08 -5.61 16.20
CA ARG A 94 1.44 -5.19 17.56
C ARG A 94 0.66 -3.96 17.99
N ASP A 95 0.51 -2.99 17.11
CA ASP A 95 -0.24 -1.74 17.36
C ASP A 95 -1.73 -2.03 17.57
N ALA A 96 -2.26 -3.06 16.89
CA ALA A 96 -3.60 -3.59 17.13
C ALA A 96 -3.69 -4.50 18.38
N GLY A 97 -2.63 -4.61 19.18
CA GLY A 97 -2.63 -5.41 20.39
C GLY A 97 -2.59 -6.92 20.17
N LEU A 98 -2.28 -7.37 18.95
CA LEU A 98 -2.19 -8.79 18.62
C LEU A 98 -0.79 -9.31 18.95
N TYR A 99 -0.74 -10.44 19.67
CA TYR A 99 0.50 -11.12 20.02
C TYR A 99 0.53 -12.50 19.39
N TRP A 100 1.70 -12.93 18.94
CA TRP A 100 1.90 -14.26 18.36
C TRP A 100 3.20 -14.87 18.87
N ASP A 101 3.26 -16.21 18.87
CA ASP A 101 4.51 -16.93 19.11
C ASP A 101 5.27 -17.10 17.78
N PRO A 102 6.55 -16.74 17.68
CA PRO A 102 7.38 -17.01 16.50
C PRO A 102 7.44 -18.49 16.10
N ASN A 103 7.16 -19.40 17.03
CA ASN A 103 7.09 -20.83 16.74
C ASN A 103 5.82 -21.25 15.98
N ASP A 104 4.78 -20.38 15.94
CA ASP A 104 3.53 -20.63 15.20
C ASP A 104 3.63 -20.21 13.72
N LEU A 105 4.79 -19.70 13.28
CA LEU A 105 5.03 -19.36 11.89
C LEU A 105 4.91 -20.58 10.99
N GLN A 106 4.04 -20.48 9.99
CA GLN A 106 3.81 -21.53 9.01
C GLN A 106 3.67 -20.94 7.60
N PRO A 107 3.83 -21.74 6.53
CA PRO A 107 3.54 -21.28 5.18
C PRO A 107 2.04 -20.92 5.04
N VAL A 108 1.73 -19.65 4.74
CA VAL A 108 0.35 -19.15 4.62
C VAL A 108 -0.03 -18.77 3.20
N ALA A 109 0.95 -18.43 2.38
CA ALA A 109 0.73 -18.05 0.98
C ALA A 109 2.00 -18.31 0.14
N ARG A 110 1.86 -18.11 -1.17
CA ARG A 110 2.99 -18.08 -2.10
C ARG A 110 2.91 -16.79 -2.92
N GLY A 111 3.87 -15.90 -2.71
CA GLY A 111 4.03 -14.67 -3.48
C GLY A 111 5.05 -14.81 -4.61
N ALA A 112 5.30 -13.72 -5.33
CA ALA A 112 6.29 -13.65 -6.41
C ALA A 112 7.71 -13.94 -5.92
N SER A 113 8.03 -13.56 -4.68
CA SER A 113 9.35 -13.78 -4.03
C SER A 113 9.47 -15.13 -3.33
N GLY A 114 8.44 -15.98 -3.36
CA GLY A 114 8.49 -17.32 -2.75
C GLY A 114 7.39 -17.59 -1.73
N VAL A 115 7.69 -18.46 -0.77
CA VAL A 115 6.76 -18.81 0.30
C VAL A 115 6.66 -17.67 1.30
N VAL A 116 5.43 -17.27 1.63
CA VAL A 116 5.14 -16.30 2.68
C VAL A 116 4.89 -17.05 3.98
N MET A 117 5.66 -16.71 5.01
CA MET A 117 5.51 -17.25 6.36
C MET A 117 4.65 -16.31 7.19
N GLY A 118 3.69 -16.85 7.91
CA GLY A 118 2.79 -16.06 8.75
C GLY A 118 2.14 -16.89 9.84
N VAL A 119 1.44 -16.19 10.73
CA VAL A 119 0.67 -16.80 11.82
C VAL A 119 -0.82 -16.53 11.57
N PRO A 120 -1.64 -17.55 11.32
CA PRO A 120 -3.09 -17.39 11.19
C PRO A 120 -3.69 -16.89 12.50
N VAL A 121 -4.59 -15.90 12.39
CA VAL A 121 -5.31 -15.32 13.51
C VAL A 121 -6.77 -15.08 13.13
N ARG A 122 -7.62 -14.86 14.13
CA ARG A 122 -8.98 -14.37 13.95
C ARG A 122 -9.14 -13.02 14.60
N LEU A 123 -9.66 -12.07 13.85
CA LEU A 123 -9.93 -10.72 14.34
C LEU A 123 -11.38 -10.67 14.84
N PRO A 124 -11.60 -10.33 16.13
CA PRO A 124 -12.94 -10.31 16.70
C PRO A 124 -13.90 -9.38 15.97
N GLU A 125 -13.40 -8.19 15.63
CA GLU A 125 -14.15 -7.19 14.86
C GLU A 125 -13.20 -6.40 13.96
N VAL A 126 -13.64 -6.16 12.73
CA VAL A 126 -12.97 -5.33 11.73
C VAL A 126 -14.00 -4.37 11.16
N ALA A 127 -13.68 -3.09 11.12
CA ALA A 127 -14.56 -2.08 10.58
C ALA A 127 -13.81 -1.21 9.56
N VAL A 128 -14.49 -0.92 8.46
CA VAL A 128 -14.09 0.05 7.43
C VAL A 128 -15.25 1.02 7.29
N GLY A 129 -15.14 2.15 7.97
CA GLY A 129 -16.25 3.05 8.13
C GLY A 129 -17.49 2.39 8.78
N ASP A 130 -18.64 2.37 8.08
CA ASP A 130 -19.87 1.74 8.57
C ASP A 130 -19.94 0.24 8.32
N PHE A 131 -19.06 -0.30 7.46
CA PHE A 131 -18.97 -1.73 7.21
C PHE A 131 -18.27 -2.43 8.36
N VAL A 132 -18.95 -3.37 9.03
CA VAL A 132 -18.44 -4.10 10.19
C VAL A 132 -18.56 -5.60 9.94
N ALA A 133 -17.43 -6.31 10.05
CA ALA A 133 -17.40 -7.76 10.03
C ALA A 133 -16.83 -8.31 11.35
N ARG A 134 -17.31 -9.50 11.76
CA ARG A 134 -16.85 -10.17 12.98
C ARG A 134 -16.26 -11.52 12.69
N ASP A 135 -15.36 -11.95 13.58
CA ASP A 135 -14.69 -13.26 13.47
C ASP A 135 -13.96 -13.43 12.13
N VAL A 136 -13.26 -12.37 11.69
CA VAL A 136 -12.64 -12.28 10.36
C VAL A 136 -11.31 -13.05 10.34
N GLU A 137 -11.13 -13.92 9.35
CA GLU A 137 -9.86 -14.62 9.14
C GLU A 137 -8.77 -13.66 8.68
N ALA A 138 -7.60 -13.75 9.32
CA ALA A 138 -6.44 -12.94 9.01
C ALA A 138 -5.15 -13.72 9.21
N VAL A 139 -4.06 -13.16 8.74
CA VAL A 139 -2.71 -13.68 8.96
C VAL A 139 -1.79 -12.53 9.38
N ILE A 140 -0.96 -12.77 10.38
CA ILE A 140 0.15 -11.87 10.70
C ILE A 140 1.35 -12.34 9.91
N VAL A 141 1.93 -11.44 9.10
CA VAL A 141 3.14 -11.65 8.32
C VAL A 141 4.23 -10.76 8.92
N PRO A 142 5.03 -11.27 9.87
CA PRO A 142 5.97 -10.45 10.63
C PRO A 142 7.08 -9.84 9.77
N GLU A 143 7.42 -10.50 8.66
CA GLU A 143 8.51 -10.10 7.77
C GLU A 143 8.10 -10.23 6.29
N GLY A 144 8.60 -9.30 5.46
CA GLY A 144 8.42 -9.36 4.01
C GLY A 144 7.12 -8.75 3.48
N LEU A 145 6.24 -8.23 4.35
CA LEU A 145 5.06 -7.46 3.97
C LEU A 145 5.31 -5.97 4.27
N GLY A 146 5.27 -5.12 3.24
CA GLY A 146 5.57 -3.69 3.38
C GLY A 146 4.40 -2.84 3.87
N ILE A 147 3.17 -3.34 3.73
CA ILE A 147 1.92 -2.71 4.16
C ILE A 147 0.88 -3.78 4.38
N SER A 148 -0.01 -3.58 5.35
CA SER A 148 -1.14 -4.48 5.60
C SER A 148 -2.14 -4.47 4.45
N LEU A 149 -2.74 -5.64 4.18
CA LEU A 149 -3.68 -5.86 3.08
C LEU A 149 -5.09 -6.11 3.61
N LEU A 150 -6.07 -5.43 3.05
CA LEU A 150 -7.48 -5.67 3.26
C LEU A 150 -7.99 -6.62 2.17
N GLY A 151 -8.10 -7.91 2.48
CA GLY A 151 -8.43 -8.96 1.52
C GLY A 151 -9.86 -9.46 1.58
N GLN A 152 -10.14 -10.54 0.85
CA GLN A 152 -11.48 -11.10 0.63
C GLN A 152 -12.16 -11.59 1.92
N SER A 153 -11.40 -11.98 2.94
CA SER A 153 -12.00 -12.36 4.24
C SER A 153 -12.84 -11.23 4.87
N PHE A 154 -12.57 -9.97 4.48
CA PHE A 154 -13.41 -8.81 4.83
C PHE A 154 -14.25 -8.34 3.63
N LEU A 155 -13.63 -8.13 2.46
CA LEU A 155 -14.29 -7.52 1.31
C LEU A 155 -15.53 -8.30 0.84
N SER A 156 -15.57 -9.61 1.04
CA SER A 156 -16.74 -10.44 0.72
C SER A 156 -17.97 -10.20 1.62
N HIS A 157 -17.84 -9.43 2.69
CA HIS A 157 -18.95 -9.01 3.54
C HIS A 157 -19.63 -7.74 3.02
N ILE A 158 -19.04 -7.08 2.04
CA ILE A 158 -19.57 -5.89 1.37
C ILE A 158 -20.27 -6.33 0.09
N GLU A 159 -21.50 -5.87 -0.15
CA GLU A 159 -22.30 -6.31 -1.30
C GLU A 159 -21.62 -5.93 -2.62
N THR A 160 -21.07 -4.71 -2.69
CA THR A 160 -20.44 -4.22 -3.92
C THR A 160 -19.05 -3.63 -3.64
N VAL A 161 -18.05 -4.12 -4.38
CA VAL A 161 -16.71 -3.52 -4.49
C VAL A 161 -16.50 -3.18 -5.96
N ASN A 162 -16.56 -1.89 -6.30
CA ASN A 162 -16.48 -1.42 -7.68
C ASN A 162 -15.31 -0.48 -7.89
N ILE A 163 -14.49 -0.75 -8.93
CA ILE A 163 -13.39 0.12 -9.33
C ILE A 163 -13.75 0.74 -10.68
N SER A 164 -13.81 2.08 -10.73
CA SER A 164 -14.09 2.84 -11.93
C SER A 164 -13.13 4.03 -12.05
N GLY A 165 -12.25 3.99 -13.05
CA GLY A 165 -11.21 5.01 -13.21
C GLY A 165 -10.31 5.10 -11.96
N ASP A 166 -10.30 6.27 -11.34
CA ASP A 166 -9.48 6.55 -10.16
C ASP A 166 -10.25 6.47 -8.84
N THR A 167 -11.41 5.82 -8.83
CA THR A 167 -12.21 5.61 -7.63
C THR A 167 -12.48 4.14 -7.37
N LEU A 168 -12.47 3.74 -6.09
CA LEU A 168 -12.98 2.46 -5.61
C LEU A 168 -14.16 2.75 -4.68
N THR A 169 -15.31 2.17 -5.00
CA THR A 169 -16.55 2.33 -4.23
C THR A 169 -16.87 1.03 -3.50
N LEU A 170 -17.11 1.13 -2.20
CA LEU A 170 -17.65 0.07 -1.35
C LEU A 170 -19.10 0.44 -1.03
N SER A 171 -20.08 -0.44 -1.26
CA SER A 171 -21.49 -0.18 -0.95
C SER A 171 -22.28 -1.46 -0.62
N ASP A 172 -23.32 -1.31 0.22
CA ASP A 172 -24.32 -2.32 0.55
C ASP A 172 -25.69 -1.96 -0.06
#